data_a9eb07580b1344d04a68428f7ab4cd17
#
_entry.id   a9eb07580b1344d04a68428f7ab4cd17
#
_cell.length_a   1.000
_cell.length_b   1.000
_cell.length_c   1.000
_cell.angle_alpha   90.00
_cell.angle_beta   90.00
_cell.angle_gamma   90.00
#
_symmetry.space_group_name_H-M   'P 1'
#
loop_
_entity.id
_entity.type
_entity.pdbx_description
1 polymer ?
#
loop_
_entity_poly.entity_id
_entity_poly.type
_entity_poly.pdbx_seq_one_letter_code
_entity_poly.pdbx_strand_id
1 'polypeptide(L)'
;MNALQTITRKSLIYKSGLGFYCLNHVQGCSHGCRYPCYAFSMAKHYGRSTDYREWCKPKPVANALELLDKELPRLRARAGADLGSEEFRIHLCLTTDPFMAGLPEIGFLSMRIIERINAAGLACDILTKGVLPRELAGARFSRDNRYGISIVSLDEGFRRRWEPGAAPFADRIKALRYLHDRGYPVYAHIEPYPTPNIIPQDMRALLEAVAFVDAIYFGEWNYSPVAGKYPNRTGFYDEQAKKVKAFCRKYGMACEM
;
A
#
# COMPACT_ATOMS: atom_id res chain seq x y z
N MET A 1 -3.74 26.61 5.93
CA MET A 1 -4.35 25.27 5.72
C MET A 1 -5.13 24.95 6.98
N ASN A 2 -6.41 24.57 6.88
CA ASN A 2 -7.17 24.12 8.07
C ASN A 2 -6.58 22.80 8.55
N ALA A 3 -6.38 22.66 9.88
CA ALA A 3 -5.91 21.43 10.50
C ALA A 3 -6.85 20.26 10.14
N LEU A 4 -6.28 19.08 9.89
CA LEU A 4 -7.08 17.87 9.64
C LEU A 4 -7.93 17.54 10.87
N GLN A 5 -9.17 17.15 10.64
CA GLN A 5 -10.01 16.58 11.68
C GLN A 5 -9.37 15.26 12.15
N THR A 6 -9.29 15.06 13.47
CA THR A 6 -8.71 13.85 14.05
C THR A 6 -9.76 12.96 14.68
N ILE A 7 -9.41 11.69 14.93
CA ILE A 7 -10.19 10.72 15.69
C ILE A 7 -9.31 10.13 16.81
N THR A 8 -9.94 9.50 17.80
CA THR A 8 -9.25 8.68 18.80
C THR A 8 -9.65 7.22 18.68
N ARG A 9 -8.79 6.31 19.13
CA ARG A 9 -9.04 4.87 19.13
C ARG A 9 -8.72 4.25 20.49
N LYS A 10 -9.24 3.05 20.76
CA LYS A 10 -8.94 2.24 21.94
C LYS A 10 -7.71 1.36 21.73
N SER A 11 -7.43 0.96 20.51
CA SER A 11 -6.27 0.16 20.10
C SER A 11 -5.86 0.54 18.67
N LEU A 12 -4.59 0.33 18.35
CA LEU A 12 -4.01 0.67 17.06
C LEU A 12 -3.56 -0.57 16.27
N ILE A 13 -2.85 -1.50 16.93
CA ILE A 13 -2.35 -2.74 16.32
C ILE A 13 -3.41 -3.83 16.44
N TYR A 14 -3.65 -4.56 15.36
CA TYR A 14 -4.57 -5.70 15.33
C TYR A 14 -4.05 -6.80 14.39
N LYS A 15 -4.43 -8.06 14.68
CA LYS A 15 -4.17 -9.17 13.76
C LYS A 15 -5.26 -9.17 12.69
N SER A 16 -4.86 -9.14 11.42
CA SER A 16 -5.80 -9.23 10.29
C SER A 16 -6.34 -10.65 10.13
N GLY A 17 -7.45 -10.77 9.37
CA GLY A 17 -7.95 -12.07 8.94
C GLY A 17 -7.00 -12.81 7.98
N LEU A 18 -5.96 -12.14 7.49
CA LEU A 18 -4.91 -12.69 6.62
C LEU A 18 -3.72 -13.28 7.40
N GLY A 19 -3.74 -13.22 8.74
CA GLY A 19 -2.77 -13.86 9.60
C GLY A 19 -1.60 -13.00 10.08
N PHE A 20 -1.43 -11.78 9.56
CA PHE A 20 -0.37 -10.84 9.95
C PHE A 20 -0.91 -9.64 10.74
N TYR A 21 -0.02 -8.94 11.45
CA TYR A 21 -0.37 -7.74 12.19
C TYR A 21 -0.47 -6.50 11.31
N CYS A 22 -1.45 -5.67 11.60
CA CYS A 22 -1.75 -4.43 10.87
C CYS A 22 -1.89 -3.25 11.81
N LEU A 23 -1.68 -2.06 11.26
CA LEU A 23 -1.86 -0.80 11.93
C LEU A 23 -2.47 0.22 10.94
N ASN A 24 -3.60 0.84 11.30
CA ASN A 24 -4.19 1.95 10.54
C ASN A 24 -4.25 3.19 11.42
N HIS A 25 -3.28 4.10 11.28
CA HIS A 25 -3.20 5.35 12.03
C HIS A 25 -3.97 6.52 11.39
N VAL A 26 -4.68 6.23 10.31
CA VAL A 26 -5.56 7.16 9.59
C VAL A 26 -6.86 6.44 9.26
N GLN A 27 -7.98 7.12 9.28
CA GLN A 27 -9.25 6.68 8.72
C GLN A 27 -9.55 7.52 7.49
N GLY A 28 -9.87 6.87 6.37
CA GLY A 28 -10.09 7.54 5.09
C GLY A 28 -8.80 7.66 4.27
N CYS A 29 -8.95 8.10 3.01
CA CYS A 29 -7.86 8.22 2.06
C CYS A 29 -8.15 9.29 1.01
N SER A 30 -7.24 10.26 0.85
CA SER A 30 -7.40 11.38 -0.09
C SER A 30 -7.13 11.02 -1.56
N HIS A 31 -6.68 9.80 -1.87
CA HIS A 31 -6.41 9.41 -3.26
C HIS A 31 -7.67 9.41 -4.13
N GLY A 32 -8.86 9.24 -3.54
CA GLY A 32 -10.13 9.39 -4.23
C GLY A 32 -10.31 8.44 -5.40
N CYS A 33 -9.79 7.21 -5.30
CA CYS A 33 -9.84 6.21 -6.35
C CYS A 33 -11.28 5.95 -6.80
N ARG A 34 -11.56 6.06 -8.10
CA ARG A 34 -12.90 5.93 -8.69
C ARG A 34 -13.26 4.50 -9.09
N TYR A 35 -12.37 3.55 -8.89
CA TYR A 35 -12.67 2.12 -8.96
C TYR A 35 -13.13 1.60 -7.60
N PRO A 36 -13.75 0.40 -7.51
CA PRO A 36 -14.14 -0.18 -6.23
C PRO A 36 -12.96 -0.23 -5.27
N CYS A 37 -12.98 0.66 -4.27
CA CYS A 37 -11.92 0.77 -3.28
C CYS A 37 -12.16 -0.26 -2.17
N TYR A 38 -11.26 -1.25 -2.05
CA TYR A 38 -11.30 -2.25 -0.98
C TYR A 38 -11.41 -1.60 0.41
N ALA A 39 -10.58 -0.59 0.67
CA ALA A 39 -10.53 0.09 1.96
C ALA A 39 -11.85 0.77 2.33
N PHE A 40 -12.51 1.43 1.36
CA PHE A 40 -13.83 2.01 1.57
C PHE A 40 -14.91 0.92 1.76
N SER A 41 -14.86 -0.16 0.98
CA SER A 41 -15.77 -1.29 1.13
C SER A 41 -15.70 -1.90 2.53
N MET A 42 -14.49 -2.07 3.06
CA MET A 42 -14.28 -2.52 4.44
C MET A 42 -14.77 -1.50 5.47
N ALA A 43 -14.51 -0.20 5.24
CA ALA A 43 -15.01 0.86 6.13
C ALA A 43 -16.55 0.88 6.18
N LYS A 44 -17.20 0.69 5.05
CA LYS A 44 -18.67 0.58 4.94
C LYS A 44 -19.20 -0.66 5.67
N HIS A 45 -18.56 -1.82 5.44
CA HIS A 45 -18.94 -3.09 6.08
C HIS A 45 -18.92 -2.99 7.61
N TYR A 46 -17.88 -2.32 8.18
CA TYR A 46 -17.75 -2.13 9.62
C TYR A 46 -18.42 -0.85 10.16
N GLY A 47 -19.27 -0.19 9.39
CA GLY A 47 -19.99 1.01 9.81
C GLY A 47 -19.09 2.24 10.13
N ARG A 48 -17.85 2.25 9.66
CA ARG A 48 -16.88 3.33 9.92
C ARG A 48 -17.06 4.54 9.00
N SER A 49 -17.60 4.32 7.82
CA SER A 49 -17.95 5.36 6.85
C SER A 49 -18.95 4.81 5.85
N THR A 50 -20.00 5.57 5.55
CA THR A 50 -21.02 5.22 4.55
C THR A 50 -20.97 6.13 3.34
N ASP A 51 -20.36 7.31 3.47
CA ASP A 51 -20.20 8.31 2.42
C ASP A 51 -18.76 8.30 1.89
N TYR A 52 -18.63 8.10 0.58
CA TYR A 52 -17.31 8.10 -0.09
C TYR A 52 -16.64 9.48 -0.10
N ARG A 53 -17.39 10.57 -0.14
CA ARG A 53 -16.83 11.93 -0.09
C ARG A 53 -16.22 12.21 1.29
N GLU A 54 -16.89 11.75 2.35
CA GLU A 54 -16.34 11.83 3.71
C GLU A 54 -15.14 10.89 3.89
N TRP A 55 -15.18 9.70 3.27
CA TRP A 55 -14.02 8.80 3.22
C TRP A 55 -12.78 9.45 2.61
N CYS A 56 -12.96 10.29 1.60
CA CYS A 56 -11.85 11.00 0.94
C CYS A 56 -11.30 12.19 1.76
N LYS A 57 -11.83 12.44 2.96
CA LYS A 57 -11.31 13.39 3.95
C LYS A 57 -10.62 12.62 5.07
N PRO A 58 -9.32 12.31 4.96
CA PRO A 58 -8.64 11.45 5.93
C PRO A 58 -8.57 12.11 7.31
N LYS A 59 -8.72 11.28 8.35
CA LYS A 59 -8.72 11.67 9.76
C LYS A 59 -7.63 10.90 10.50
N PRO A 60 -6.49 11.53 10.84
CA PRO A 60 -5.43 10.92 11.63
C PRO A 60 -5.93 10.52 13.02
N VAL A 61 -5.36 9.44 13.57
CA VAL A 61 -5.61 9.00 14.94
C VAL A 61 -4.75 9.84 15.88
N ALA A 62 -5.37 10.74 16.65
CA ALA A 62 -4.68 11.71 17.50
C ALA A 62 -3.81 11.03 18.58
N ASN A 63 -4.29 9.91 19.14
CA ASN A 63 -3.59 9.15 20.17
C ASN A 63 -2.78 7.94 19.61
N ALA A 64 -2.41 7.97 18.31
CA ALA A 64 -1.74 6.85 17.67
C ALA A 64 -0.42 6.47 18.34
N LEU A 65 0.44 7.44 18.62
CA LEU A 65 1.75 7.20 19.22
C LEU A 65 1.66 6.70 20.67
N GLU A 66 0.69 7.21 21.45
CA GLU A 66 0.44 6.76 22.81
C GLU A 66 0.00 5.27 22.82
N LEU A 67 -0.93 4.91 21.93
CA LEU A 67 -1.37 3.52 21.79
C LEU A 67 -0.22 2.61 21.36
N LEU A 68 0.59 3.07 20.40
CA LEU A 68 1.74 2.32 19.92
C LEU A 68 2.74 2.02 21.04
N ASP A 69 3.06 3.02 21.88
CA ASP A 69 3.95 2.86 23.02
C ASP A 69 3.45 1.83 24.05
N LYS A 70 2.13 1.69 24.19
CA LYS A 70 1.49 0.69 25.08
C LYS A 70 1.43 -0.71 24.46
N GLU A 71 1.26 -0.79 23.14
CA GLU A 71 0.97 -2.06 22.44
C GLU A 71 2.23 -2.78 21.94
N LEU A 72 3.26 -2.03 21.51
CA LEU A 72 4.50 -2.63 20.98
C LEU A 72 5.22 -3.56 21.96
N PRO A 73 5.38 -3.22 23.28
CA PRO A 73 6.04 -4.14 24.21
C PRO A 73 5.32 -5.48 24.33
N ARG A 74 3.98 -5.48 24.30
CA ARG A 74 3.17 -6.70 24.35
C ARG A 74 3.30 -7.53 23.09
N LEU A 75 3.31 -6.86 21.94
CA LEU A 75 3.48 -7.53 20.63
C LEU A 75 4.87 -8.16 20.54
N ARG A 76 5.91 -7.43 20.95
CA ARG A 76 7.29 -7.94 20.97
C ARG A 76 7.44 -9.15 21.90
N ALA A 77 6.85 -9.10 23.09
CA ALA A 77 6.86 -10.23 24.03
C ALA A 77 6.16 -11.46 23.44
N ARG A 78 5.06 -11.25 22.69
CA ARG A 78 4.34 -12.34 22.00
C ARG A 78 5.16 -12.93 20.86
N ALA A 79 5.88 -12.10 20.11
CA ALA A 79 6.73 -12.56 19.00
C ALA A 79 7.89 -13.43 19.49
N GLY A 80 8.52 -13.09 20.61
CA GLY A 80 9.62 -13.90 21.16
C GLY A 80 10.70 -14.17 20.13
N ALA A 81 10.93 -15.46 19.81
CA ALA A 81 11.89 -15.90 18.80
C ALA A 81 11.45 -15.62 17.35
N ASP A 82 10.14 -15.38 17.12
CA ASP A 82 9.55 -15.20 15.79
C ASP A 82 9.51 -13.72 15.34
N LEU A 83 10.26 -12.85 16.01
CA LEU A 83 10.30 -11.38 15.74
C LEU A 83 10.56 -11.04 14.26
N GLY A 84 11.32 -11.83 13.54
CA GLY A 84 11.63 -11.65 12.12
C GLY A 84 10.63 -12.30 11.15
N SER A 85 9.60 -12.98 11.65
CA SER A 85 8.65 -13.69 10.79
C SER A 85 7.66 -12.74 10.11
N GLU A 86 7.06 -13.21 9.01
CA GLU A 86 6.04 -12.44 8.27
C GLU A 86 4.79 -12.14 9.13
N GLU A 87 4.44 -13.01 10.09
CA GLU A 87 3.34 -12.75 11.01
C GLU A 87 3.52 -11.46 11.79
N PHE A 88 4.75 -11.20 12.27
CA PHE A 88 5.08 -10.04 13.11
C PHE A 88 5.62 -8.84 12.35
N ARG A 89 5.70 -8.91 11.02
CA ARG A 89 5.91 -7.75 10.17
C ARG A 89 4.63 -6.91 10.15
N ILE A 90 4.69 -5.68 10.62
CA ILE A 90 3.50 -4.84 10.75
C ILE A 90 3.16 -4.16 9.42
N HIS A 91 2.00 -4.50 8.86
CA HIS A 91 1.49 -3.84 7.65
C HIS A 91 0.88 -2.48 7.99
N LEU A 92 1.50 -1.40 7.49
CA LEU A 92 1.00 -0.05 7.67
C LEU A 92 -0.17 0.23 6.73
N CYS A 93 -1.28 0.69 7.30
CA CYS A 93 -2.39 1.21 6.51
C CYS A 93 -3.00 0.22 5.52
N LEU A 94 -3.21 -1.05 5.91
CA LEU A 94 -3.87 -2.06 5.08
C LEU A 94 -5.20 -1.57 4.47
N THR A 95 -5.94 -0.71 5.18
CA THR A 95 -7.22 -0.17 4.73
C THR A 95 -7.22 1.35 4.56
N THR A 96 -6.08 1.95 4.28
CA THR A 96 -5.91 3.38 3.95
C THR A 96 -4.57 3.57 3.24
N ASP A 97 -3.90 4.73 3.37
CA ASP A 97 -2.57 4.95 2.78
C ASP A 97 -1.67 5.75 3.74
N PRO A 98 -0.41 5.32 3.97
CA PRO A 98 0.50 5.98 4.91
C PRO A 98 1.16 7.25 4.36
N PHE A 99 1.23 7.44 3.04
CA PHE A 99 1.93 8.56 2.39
C PHE A 99 1.07 9.28 1.36
N MET A 100 -0.12 9.71 1.78
CA MET A 100 -1.08 10.40 0.91
C MET A 100 -0.49 11.66 0.30
N ALA A 101 -0.53 11.76 -1.03
CA ALA A 101 -0.06 12.94 -1.74
C ALA A 101 -0.81 14.20 -1.27
N GLY A 102 -0.07 15.30 -1.06
CA GLY A 102 -0.63 16.58 -0.60
C GLY A 102 -0.96 16.67 0.89
N LEU A 103 -0.70 15.62 1.70
CA LEU A 103 -0.95 15.58 3.14
C LEU A 103 0.31 15.18 3.92
N PRO A 104 1.32 16.08 3.98
CA PRO A 104 2.61 15.78 4.61
C PRO A 104 2.50 15.42 6.09
N GLU A 105 1.50 15.95 6.82
CA GLU A 105 1.27 15.64 8.23
C GLU A 105 0.94 14.16 8.47
N ILE A 106 0.26 13.49 7.52
CA ILE A 106 0.03 12.04 7.58
C ILE A 106 1.35 11.30 7.36
N GLY A 107 2.14 11.72 6.37
CA GLY A 107 3.46 11.16 6.12
C GLY A 107 4.41 11.29 7.32
N PHE A 108 4.42 12.46 7.99
CA PHE A 108 5.20 12.65 9.22
C PHE A 108 4.76 11.73 10.36
N LEU A 109 3.45 11.53 10.54
CA LEU A 109 2.94 10.59 11.53
C LEU A 109 3.36 9.16 11.17
N SER A 110 3.26 8.77 9.90
CA SER A 110 3.71 7.46 9.41
C SER A 110 5.18 7.22 9.70
N MET A 111 6.05 8.19 9.42
CA MET A 111 7.48 8.12 9.70
C MET A 111 7.78 7.88 11.18
N ARG A 112 7.11 8.62 12.07
CA ARG A 112 7.24 8.45 13.52
C ARG A 112 6.78 7.08 14.01
N ILE A 113 5.73 6.54 13.42
CA ILE A 113 5.20 5.20 13.72
C ILE A 113 6.20 4.13 13.29
N ILE A 114 6.71 4.21 12.05
CA ILE A 114 7.71 3.26 11.53
C ILE A 114 8.96 3.28 12.42
N GLU A 115 9.46 4.45 12.78
CA GLU A 115 10.62 4.61 13.66
C GLU A 115 10.41 3.90 15.00
N ARG A 116 9.24 4.04 15.64
CA ARG A 116 8.94 3.37 16.92
C ARG A 116 8.80 1.86 16.79
N ILE A 117 8.17 1.38 15.71
CA ILE A 117 8.08 -0.05 15.42
C ILE A 117 9.49 -0.64 15.25
N ASN A 118 10.35 0.05 14.50
CA ASN A 118 11.72 -0.39 14.29
C ASN A 118 12.57 -0.34 15.57
N ALA A 119 12.40 0.69 16.41
CA ALA A 119 13.04 0.78 17.72
C ALA A 119 12.62 -0.37 18.66
N ALA A 120 11.41 -0.92 18.48
CA ALA A 120 10.95 -2.10 19.20
C ALA A 120 11.49 -3.43 18.61
N GLY A 121 12.32 -3.39 17.57
CA GLY A 121 12.89 -4.56 16.89
C GLY A 121 11.95 -5.26 15.91
N LEU A 122 10.83 -4.63 15.55
CA LEU A 122 9.87 -5.13 14.57
C LEU A 122 10.09 -4.45 13.23
N ALA A 123 9.76 -5.15 12.13
CA ALA A 123 9.79 -4.59 10.78
C ALA A 123 8.40 -4.18 10.29
N CYS A 124 8.37 -3.30 9.30
CA CYS A 124 7.15 -2.84 8.65
C CYS A 124 7.05 -3.32 7.21
N ASP A 125 5.81 -3.49 6.75
CA ASP A 125 5.45 -3.57 5.35
C ASP A 125 4.62 -2.33 4.97
N ILE A 126 5.05 -1.60 3.96
CA ILE A 126 4.50 -0.31 3.58
C ILE A 126 4.12 -0.32 2.10
N LEU A 127 2.83 -0.16 1.81
CA LEU A 127 2.32 0.00 0.45
C LEU A 127 1.67 1.38 0.30
N THR A 128 1.97 2.11 -0.79
CA THR A 128 1.39 3.42 -1.02
C THR A 128 1.10 3.71 -2.50
N LYS A 129 0.12 4.60 -2.74
CA LYS A 129 -0.09 5.32 -3.99
C LYS A 129 0.46 6.76 -3.92
N GLY A 130 1.11 7.11 -2.83
CA GLY A 130 1.86 8.35 -2.66
C GLY A 130 3.32 8.23 -3.08
N VAL A 131 4.15 9.12 -2.56
CA VAL A 131 5.61 9.12 -2.76
C VAL A 131 6.29 8.70 -1.46
N LEU A 132 7.07 7.63 -1.51
CA LEU A 132 7.87 7.17 -0.38
C LEU A 132 8.95 8.22 -0.03
N PRO A 133 9.00 8.75 1.21
CA PRO A 133 10.00 9.72 1.62
C PRO A 133 11.42 9.16 1.54
N ARG A 134 12.38 9.98 1.08
CA ARG A 134 13.80 9.61 1.02
C ARG A 134 14.39 9.33 2.40
N GLU A 135 13.86 9.97 3.42
CA GLU A 135 14.23 9.82 4.83
C GLU A 135 14.06 8.38 5.35
N LEU A 136 13.22 7.55 4.69
CA LEU A 136 13.09 6.11 4.98
C LEU A 136 14.41 5.34 4.78
N ALA A 137 15.37 5.90 4.02
CA ALA A 137 16.71 5.35 3.89
C ALA A 137 17.66 5.72 5.05
N GLY A 138 17.21 6.48 6.03
CA GLY A 138 18.01 6.90 7.19
C GLY A 138 18.24 5.77 8.19
N ALA A 139 19.31 5.88 8.99
CA ALA A 139 19.77 4.86 9.94
C ALA A 139 18.76 4.49 11.05
N ARG A 140 17.74 5.32 11.28
CA ARG A 140 16.66 5.06 12.25
C ARG A 140 15.59 4.09 11.76
N PHE A 141 15.65 3.71 10.47
CA PHE A 141 14.70 2.76 9.86
C PHE A 141 15.37 1.42 9.62
N SER A 142 14.68 0.33 10.00
CA SER A 142 15.18 -1.03 9.82
C SER A 142 15.41 -1.37 8.36
N ARG A 143 16.49 -2.10 8.07
CA ARG A 143 16.75 -2.70 6.76
C ARG A 143 15.78 -3.81 6.40
N ASP A 144 15.07 -4.36 7.40
CA ASP A 144 14.09 -5.40 7.21
C ASP A 144 12.71 -4.86 6.82
N ASN A 145 12.53 -3.53 6.80
CA ASN A 145 11.30 -2.94 6.26
C ASN A 145 11.16 -3.25 4.78
N ARG A 146 9.94 -3.56 4.35
CA ARG A 146 9.58 -3.69 2.93
C ARG A 146 8.81 -2.47 2.46
N TYR A 147 9.12 -1.99 1.28
CA TYR A 147 8.46 -0.83 0.68
C TYR A 147 7.86 -1.18 -0.67
N GLY A 148 6.60 -0.86 -0.85
CA GLY A 148 5.87 -1.11 -2.09
C GLY A 148 5.15 0.11 -2.62
N ILE A 149 4.91 0.09 -3.93
CA ILE A 149 4.02 1.03 -4.59
C ILE A 149 2.90 0.29 -5.30
N SER A 150 1.68 0.84 -5.23
CA SER A 150 0.64 0.41 -6.16
C SER A 150 0.86 1.10 -7.50
N ILE A 151 0.97 0.30 -8.57
CA ILE A 151 1.17 0.80 -9.93
C ILE A 151 0.44 -0.11 -10.92
N VAL A 152 -0.63 0.39 -11.52
CA VAL A 152 -1.52 -0.40 -12.38
C VAL A 152 -1.51 0.07 -13.82
N SER A 153 -0.82 1.18 -14.10
CA SER A 153 -0.65 1.78 -15.41
C SER A 153 0.59 2.68 -15.42
N LEU A 154 1.05 3.08 -16.60
CA LEU A 154 2.02 4.17 -16.79
C LEU A 154 1.35 5.42 -17.38
N ASP A 155 0.05 5.36 -17.69
CA ASP A 155 -0.69 6.44 -18.31
C ASP A 155 -1.20 7.43 -17.27
N GLU A 156 -0.69 8.67 -17.31
CA GLU A 156 -1.11 9.73 -16.40
C GLU A 156 -2.54 10.21 -16.64
N GLY A 157 -3.13 9.99 -17.82
CA GLY A 157 -4.54 10.21 -18.09
C GLY A 157 -5.41 9.23 -17.32
N PHE A 158 -4.98 7.94 -17.30
CA PHE A 158 -5.60 6.93 -16.45
C PHE A 158 -5.54 7.33 -14.96
N ARG A 159 -4.37 7.73 -14.46
CA ARG A 159 -4.22 8.16 -13.06
C ARG A 159 -5.16 9.31 -12.71
N ARG A 160 -5.15 10.39 -13.50
CA ARG A 160 -6.04 11.55 -13.27
C ARG A 160 -7.52 11.17 -13.26
N ARG A 161 -7.90 10.17 -14.08
CA ARG A 161 -9.29 9.70 -14.15
C ARG A 161 -9.65 8.77 -13.00
N TRP A 162 -8.79 7.81 -12.63
CA TRP A 162 -9.12 6.71 -11.74
C TRP A 162 -8.49 6.81 -10.34
N GLU A 163 -7.37 7.52 -10.20
CA GLU A 163 -6.64 7.77 -8.95
C GLU A 163 -6.31 9.26 -8.79
N PRO A 164 -7.30 10.18 -8.82
CA PRO A 164 -7.06 11.62 -9.02
C PRO A 164 -6.18 12.26 -7.94
N GLY A 165 -6.24 11.80 -6.70
CA GLY A 165 -5.44 12.29 -5.58
C GLY A 165 -4.15 11.52 -5.32
N ALA A 166 -3.83 10.51 -6.13
CA ALA A 166 -2.59 9.74 -5.97
C ALA A 166 -1.41 10.44 -6.65
N ALA A 167 -0.18 10.12 -6.23
CA ALA A 167 1.03 10.68 -6.83
C ALA A 167 1.22 10.23 -8.29
N PRO A 168 1.91 10.99 -9.13
CA PRO A 168 2.31 10.56 -10.48
C PRO A 168 3.04 9.22 -10.47
N PHE A 169 2.78 8.37 -11.47
CA PHE A 169 3.41 7.05 -11.53
C PHE A 169 4.94 7.12 -11.58
N ALA A 170 5.49 8.07 -12.34
CA ALA A 170 6.94 8.29 -12.42
C ALA A 170 7.56 8.63 -11.05
N ASP A 171 6.88 9.43 -10.24
CA ASP A 171 7.36 9.81 -8.92
C ASP A 171 7.33 8.62 -7.94
N ARG A 172 6.27 7.77 -8.00
CA ARG A 172 6.21 6.53 -7.21
C ARG A 172 7.38 5.60 -7.57
N ILE A 173 7.62 5.35 -8.87
CA ILE A 173 8.71 4.48 -9.34
C ILE A 173 10.06 5.05 -8.92
N LYS A 174 10.30 6.35 -9.11
CA LYS A 174 11.54 7.02 -8.72
C LYS A 174 11.83 6.91 -7.22
N ALA A 175 10.80 7.09 -6.40
CA ALA A 175 10.93 6.99 -4.95
C ALA A 175 11.22 5.55 -4.50
N LEU A 176 10.56 4.54 -5.10
CA LEU A 176 10.81 3.14 -4.81
C LEU A 176 12.23 2.72 -5.22
N ARG A 177 12.67 3.11 -6.44
CA ARG A 177 14.03 2.84 -6.93
C ARG A 177 15.09 3.45 -6.01
N TYR A 178 14.85 4.64 -5.48
CA TYR A 178 15.76 5.27 -4.52
C TYR A 178 16.00 4.41 -3.27
N LEU A 179 14.96 3.71 -2.77
CA LEU A 179 15.08 2.79 -1.63
C LEU A 179 15.74 1.47 -2.04
N HIS A 180 15.38 0.91 -3.19
CA HIS A 180 16.03 -0.27 -3.77
C HIS A 180 17.54 -0.08 -3.90
N ASP A 181 17.98 1.02 -4.51
CA ASP A 181 19.41 1.34 -4.73
C ASP A 181 20.19 1.49 -3.41
N ARG A 182 19.48 1.54 -2.28
CA ARG A 182 20.04 1.58 -0.91
C ARG A 182 19.88 0.27 -0.17
N GLY A 183 19.49 -0.81 -0.87
CA GLY A 183 19.43 -2.16 -0.35
C GLY A 183 18.22 -2.46 0.55
N TYR A 184 17.10 -1.72 0.39
CA TYR A 184 15.84 -2.08 1.02
C TYR A 184 15.04 -3.03 0.15
N PRO A 185 14.38 -4.05 0.73
CA PRO A 185 13.43 -4.88 0.01
C PRO A 185 12.26 -4.06 -0.53
N VAL A 186 11.99 -4.19 -1.84
CA VAL A 186 10.97 -3.39 -2.52
C VAL A 186 10.05 -4.25 -3.38
N TYR A 187 8.79 -3.81 -3.55
CA TYR A 187 7.83 -4.53 -4.38
C TYR A 187 6.88 -3.62 -5.14
N ALA A 188 6.33 -4.15 -6.24
CA ALA A 188 5.29 -3.51 -7.02
C ALA A 188 3.96 -4.25 -6.86
N HIS A 189 2.89 -3.53 -6.53
CA HIS A 189 1.54 -4.04 -6.41
C HIS A 189 0.73 -3.61 -7.62
N ILE A 190 0.52 -4.55 -8.56
CA ILE A 190 -0.16 -4.34 -9.84
C ILE A 190 -1.61 -4.81 -9.70
N GLU A 191 -2.32 -4.20 -8.75
CA GLU A 191 -3.73 -4.47 -8.48
C GLU A 191 -4.45 -3.16 -8.09
N PRO A 192 -5.67 -2.96 -8.63
CA PRO A 192 -6.39 -3.77 -9.62
C PRO A 192 -5.92 -3.49 -11.06
N TYR A 193 -5.46 -4.51 -11.80
CA TYR A 193 -5.01 -4.33 -13.19
C TYR A 193 -6.21 -4.12 -14.13
N PRO A 194 -6.24 -3.03 -14.95
CA PRO A 194 -7.40 -2.70 -15.77
C PRO A 194 -7.51 -3.61 -17.01
N THR A 195 -8.75 -3.93 -17.37
CA THR A 195 -9.07 -4.60 -18.64
C THR A 195 -8.97 -3.63 -19.82
N PRO A 196 -8.75 -4.10 -21.07
CA PRO A 196 -8.59 -3.25 -22.26
C PRO A 196 -9.75 -2.30 -22.57
N ASN A 197 -10.97 -2.61 -22.15
CA ASN A 197 -12.12 -1.70 -22.28
C ASN A 197 -12.12 -0.53 -21.28
N ILE A 198 -11.23 -0.56 -20.28
CA ILE A 198 -10.95 0.55 -19.36
C ILE A 198 -9.79 1.37 -19.92
N ILE A 199 -8.69 0.71 -20.24
CA ILE A 199 -7.53 1.26 -20.93
C ILE A 199 -6.76 0.16 -21.64
N PRO A 200 -6.51 0.26 -22.95
CA PRO A 200 -5.55 -0.59 -23.63
C PRO A 200 -4.14 -0.22 -23.21
N GLN A 201 -3.40 -1.18 -22.66
CA GLN A 201 -2.01 -0.95 -22.22
C GLN A 201 -1.16 -2.20 -22.35
N ASP A 202 0.14 -2.01 -22.48
CA ASP A 202 1.12 -3.09 -22.55
C ASP A 202 1.62 -3.48 -21.15
N MET A 203 1.31 -4.70 -20.72
CA MET A 203 1.80 -5.29 -19.48
C MET A 203 3.34 -5.33 -19.45
N ARG A 204 3.98 -5.59 -20.59
CA ARG A 204 5.44 -5.67 -20.67
C ARG A 204 6.09 -4.34 -20.33
N ALA A 205 5.60 -3.24 -20.89
CA ALA A 205 6.11 -1.90 -20.58
C ALA A 205 5.97 -1.57 -19.07
N LEU A 206 4.85 -1.96 -18.45
CA LEU A 206 4.65 -1.78 -17.01
C LEU A 206 5.66 -2.60 -16.19
N LEU A 207 5.87 -3.87 -16.55
CA LEU A 207 6.82 -4.75 -15.87
C LEU A 207 8.27 -4.25 -16.02
N GLU A 208 8.66 -3.79 -17.22
CA GLU A 208 9.99 -3.21 -17.47
C GLU A 208 10.23 -1.95 -16.64
N ALA A 209 9.21 -1.12 -16.42
CA ALA A 209 9.33 0.08 -15.57
C ALA A 209 9.65 -0.24 -14.11
N VAL A 210 9.26 -1.42 -13.62
CA VAL A 210 9.49 -1.90 -12.25
C VAL A 210 10.44 -3.10 -12.18
N ALA A 211 11.25 -3.36 -13.21
CA ALA A 211 12.13 -4.53 -13.30
C ALA A 211 13.24 -4.61 -12.22
N PHE A 212 13.34 -3.61 -11.36
CA PHE A 212 14.30 -3.55 -10.25
C PHE A 212 13.74 -4.07 -8.92
N VAL A 213 12.44 -4.37 -8.82
CA VAL A 213 11.83 -4.79 -7.55
C VAL A 213 12.14 -6.25 -7.22
N ASP A 214 12.05 -6.61 -5.94
CA ASP A 214 12.28 -7.98 -5.46
C ASP A 214 11.03 -8.86 -5.61
N ALA A 215 9.84 -8.24 -5.62
CA ALA A 215 8.58 -8.97 -5.73
C ALA A 215 7.52 -8.20 -6.54
N ILE A 216 6.64 -8.94 -7.21
CA ILE A 216 5.46 -8.41 -7.89
C ILE A 216 4.21 -9.13 -7.36
N TYR A 217 3.24 -8.34 -6.92
CA TYR A 217 1.89 -8.76 -6.58
C TYR A 217 0.97 -8.36 -7.73
N PHE A 218 0.28 -9.32 -8.32
CA PHE A 218 -0.62 -9.07 -9.45
C PHE A 218 -2.03 -9.50 -9.14
N GLY A 219 -3.00 -8.62 -9.38
CA GLY A 219 -4.41 -8.93 -9.14
C GLY A 219 -5.37 -8.30 -10.14
N GLU A 220 -6.52 -8.94 -10.25
CA GLU A 220 -7.59 -8.55 -11.14
C GLU A 220 -8.32 -7.29 -10.66
N TRP A 221 -8.97 -6.59 -11.58
CA TRP A 221 -9.91 -5.54 -11.23
C TRP A 221 -11.27 -6.14 -10.85
N ASN A 222 -11.40 -6.45 -9.58
CA ASN A 222 -12.59 -7.06 -9.02
C ASN A 222 -13.71 -6.04 -8.73
N TYR A 223 -14.94 -6.54 -8.59
CA TYR A 223 -16.15 -5.77 -8.23
C TYR A 223 -16.47 -4.59 -9.14
N SER A 224 -15.92 -4.55 -10.36
CA SER A 224 -16.14 -3.48 -11.32
C SER A 224 -17.15 -3.88 -12.39
N PRO A 225 -18.30 -3.19 -12.51
CA PRO A 225 -19.23 -3.43 -13.61
C PRO A 225 -18.62 -3.16 -15.00
N VAL A 226 -17.60 -2.27 -15.07
CA VAL A 226 -16.91 -1.95 -16.33
C VAL A 226 -15.96 -3.07 -16.72
N ALA A 227 -15.09 -3.52 -15.81
CA ALA A 227 -14.20 -4.65 -16.06
C ALA A 227 -14.98 -5.95 -16.34
N GLY A 228 -16.11 -6.16 -15.65
CA GLY A 228 -17.00 -7.32 -15.84
C GLY A 228 -17.62 -7.42 -17.23
N LYS A 229 -17.71 -6.31 -17.97
CA LYS A 229 -18.22 -6.28 -19.37
C LYS A 229 -17.16 -6.66 -20.41
N TYR A 230 -15.90 -6.85 -20.01
CA TYR A 230 -14.86 -7.22 -20.95
C TYR A 230 -15.05 -8.67 -21.41
N PRO A 231 -15.15 -8.92 -22.72
CA PRO A 231 -15.29 -10.28 -23.26
C PRO A 231 -14.11 -11.16 -22.83
N ASN A 232 -14.41 -12.41 -22.39
CA ASN A 232 -13.40 -13.35 -21.92
C ASN A 232 -12.46 -12.77 -20.85
N ARG A 233 -13.03 -12.07 -19.87
CA ARG A 233 -12.27 -11.46 -18.76
C ARG A 233 -11.32 -12.44 -18.06
N THR A 234 -11.80 -13.65 -17.76
CA THR A 234 -10.97 -14.69 -17.12
C THR A 234 -9.76 -15.04 -17.96
N GLY A 235 -9.94 -15.36 -19.27
CA GLY A 235 -8.84 -15.67 -20.16
C GLY A 235 -7.84 -14.51 -20.31
N PHE A 236 -8.33 -13.27 -20.29
CA PHE A 236 -7.46 -12.08 -20.26
C PHE A 236 -6.55 -12.07 -19.03
N TYR A 237 -7.11 -12.24 -17.82
CA TYR A 237 -6.29 -12.22 -16.59
C TYR A 237 -5.36 -13.42 -16.49
N ASP A 238 -5.78 -14.60 -16.93
CA ASP A 238 -4.91 -15.78 -17.04
C ASP A 238 -3.70 -15.52 -17.95
N GLU A 239 -3.91 -14.84 -19.09
CA GLU A 239 -2.83 -14.45 -19.99
C GLU A 239 -1.87 -13.43 -19.33
N GLN A 240 -2.42 -12.39 -18.68
CA GLN A 240 -1.58 -11.41 -17.97
C GLN A 240 -0.80 -12.07 -16.83
N ALA A 241 -1.42 -12.93 -16.04
CA ALA A 241 -0.77 -13.69 -14.98
C ALA A 241 0.40 -14.53 -15.50
N LYS A 242 0.24 -15.19 -16.66
CA LYS A 242 1.33 -15.94 -17.33
C LYS A 242 2.49 -15.01 -17.70
N LYS A 243 2.20 -13.81 -18.25
CA LYS A 243 3.23 -12.80 -18.60
C LYS A 243 4.00 -12.34 -17.35
N VAL A 244 3.29 -12.03 -16.26
CA VAL A 244 3.91 -11.61 -14.99
C VAL A 244 4.79 -12.74 -14.43
N LYS A 245 4.28 -13.98 -14.36
CA LYS A 245 5.07 -15.15 -13.90
C LYS A 245 6.33 -15.39 -14.72
N ALA A 246 6.21 -15.30 -16.06
CA ALA A 246 7.35 -15.46 -16.95
C ALA A 246 8.40 -14.36 -16.74
N PHE A 247 7.96 -13.11 -16.54
CA PHE A 247 8.83 -11.98 -16.26
C PHE A 247 9.55 -12.16 -14.92
N CYS A 248 8.81 -12.46 -13.85
CA CYS A 248 9.39 -12.68 -12.51
C CYS A 248 10.44 -13.80 -12.54
N ARG A 249 10.12 -14.92 -13.20
CA ARG A 249 11.08 -16.03 -13.38
C ARG A 249 12.36 -15.60 -14.10
N LYS A 250 12.22 -14.79 -15.17
CA LYS A 250 13.36 -14.29 -15.96
C LYS A 250 14.30 -13.43 -15.13
N TYR A 251 13.77 -12.63 -14.21
CA TYR A 251 14.53 -11.67 -13.42
C TYR A 251 14.80 -12.12 -11.96
N GLY A 252 14.40 -13.34 -11.59
CA GLY A 252 14.62 -13.88 -10.23
C GLY A 252 13.78 -13.21 -9.14
N MET A 253 12.62 -12.64 -9.50
CA MET A 253 11.71 -11.96 -8.58
C MET A 253 10.71 -12.93 -7.96
N ALA A 254 10.28 -12.64 -6.72
CA ALA A 254 9.09 -13.28 -6.14
C ALA A 254 7.81 -12.83 -6.87
N CYS A 255 6.80 -13.70 -6.93
CA CYS A 255 5.57 -13.44 -7.66
C CYS A 255 4.36 -14.00 -6.90
N GLU A 256 3.39 -13.15 -6.60
CA GLU A 256 2.11 -13.50 -5.97
C GLU A 256 0.94 -13.07 -6.85
N MET A 257 -0.15 -13.92 -6.87
CA MET A 257 -1.33 -13.77 -7.71
C MET A 257 -2.59 -13.70 -6.87
#